data_9822ff139b2db79d503a5fb1a3acb5e7
#
_entry.id   9822ff139b2db79d503a5fb1a3acb5e7
#
_cell.length_a   1.000
_cell.length_b   1.000
_cell.length_c   1.000
_cell.angle_alpha   90.00
_cell.angle_beta   90.00
_cell.angle_gamma   90.00
#
_symmetry.space_group_name_H-M   'P 1'
#
loop_
_entity.id
_entity.type
_entity.pdbx_description
1 polymer ?
#
loop_
_entity_poly.entity_id
_entity_poly.type
_entity_poly.pdbx_seq_one_letter_code
_entity_poly.pdbx_strand_id
1 'polypeptide(L)'
;MKPNWRILYAITAAVVFFSLLFNLQAVYLSAKPLLMITLALYFALATRGYPRWRLVVIAALVFSWAGDVFLISSDWFVAGLVSFLIAHLLYIFAYQQTGAASGVLKPLDVIKFAVYGVALIWFIYPGLGDLLVPVLVYALVLLGMGVWAHKRRGATSASSFKLVALGAILFAISDGLIAVNKFAFPIPAERILVMSIYMTAQYLIVQGLIQHMEKT
;
A
#
# COMPACT_ATOMS: atom_id res chain seq x y z
N MET A 1 22.71 7.70 20.72
CA MET A 1 22.27 7.71 19.29
C MET A 1 20.84 7.22 19.25
N LYS A 2 19.90 8.03 18.72
CA LYS A 2 18.53 7.54 18.49
C LYS A 2 18.59 6.45 17.41
N PRO A 3 17.99 5.27 17.61
CA PRO A 3 18.00 4.21 16.59
C PRO A 3 17.38 4.76 15.29
N ASN A 4 18.08 4.59 14.19
CA ASN A 4 17.55 5.02 12.90
C ASN A 4 16.61 3.93 12.36
N TRP A 5 15.34 4.01 12.74
CA TRP A 5 14.30 3.04 12.39
C TRP A 5 14.09 2.86 10.89
N ARG A 6 14.50 3.85 10.07
CA ARG A 6 14.55 3.72 8.60
C ARG A 6 15.52 2.62 8.18
N ILE A 7 16.67 2.51 8.88
CA ILE A 7 17.67 1.48 8.61
C ILE A 7 17.08 0.10 8.90
N LEU A 8 16.34 -0.04 10.01
CA LEU A 8 15.72 -1.33 10.34
C LEU A 8 14.73 -1.78 9.26
N TYR A 9 13.86 -0.87 8.79
CA TYR A 9 12.97 -1.16 7.67
C TYR A 9 13.75 -1.53 6.39
N ALA A 10 14.77 -0.77 6.06
CA ALA A 10 15.60 -1.02 4.87
C ALA A 10 16.30 -2.40 4.93
N ILE A 11 16.82 -2.78 6.12
CA ILE A 11 17.41 -4.11 6.34
C ILE A 11 16.35 -5.19 6.15
N THR A 12 15.17 -5.05 6.76
CA THR A 12 14.09 -6.03 6.62
C THR A 12 13.65 -6.15 5.16
N ALA A 13 13.50 -5.02 4.44
CA ALA A 13 13.17 -5.02 3.03
C ALA A 13 14.25 -5.70 2.17
N ALA A 14 15.53 -5.45 2.47
CA ALA A 14 16.63 -6.13 1.79
C ALA A 14 16.61 -7.64 2.06
N VAL A 15 16.38 -8.07 3.30
CA VAL A 15 16.26 -9.51 3.65
C VAL A 15 15.11 -10.15 2.88
N VAL A 16 13.94 -9.53 2.81
CA VAL A 16 12.80 -10.02 2.01
C VAL A 16 13.16 -10.11 0.54
N PHE A 17 13.77 -9.07 -0.05
CA PHE A 17 14.15 -9.04 -1.45
C PHE A 17 15.17 -10.15 -1.79
N PHE A 18 16.26 -10.25 -1.02
CA PHE A 18 17.29 -11.26 -1.25
C PHE A 18 16.79 -12.68 -0.99
N SER A 19 15.88 -12.88 0.00
CA SER A 19 15.27 -14.20 0.23
C SER A 19 14.45 -14.68 -0.97
N LEU A 20 13.77 -13.78 -1.66
CA LEU A 20 13.05 -14.09 -2.91
C LEU A 20 14.01 -14.35 -4.07
N LEU A 21 15.06 -13.52 -4.21
CA LEU A 21 16.03 -13.63 -5.29
C LEU A 21 16.80 -14.97 -5.23
N PHE A 22 17.15 -15.42 -4.02
CA PHE A 22 17.88 -16.68 -3.79
C PHE A 22 16.97 -17.88 -3.43
N ASN A 23 15.64 -17.73 -3.56
CA ASN A 23 14.65 -18.78 -3.26
C ASN A 23 14.73 -19.33 -1.82
N LEU A 24 15.09 -18.50 -0.85
CA LEU A 24 15.20 -18.85 0.57
C LEU A 24 13.82 -18.79 1.24
N GLN A 25 12.94 -19.75 0.95
CA GLN A 25 11.52 -19.74 1.35
C GLN A 25 11.32 -19.56 2.87
N ALA A 26 12.09 -20.25 3.70
CA ALA A 26 11.97 -20.14 5.17
C ALA A 26 12.30 -18.73 5.67
N VAL A 27 13.34 -18.09 5.10
CA VAL A 27 13.73 -16.71 5.40
C VAL A 27 12.65 -15.74 4.97
N TYR A 28 12.11 -15.92 3.76
CA TYR A 28 11.01 -15.10 3.24
C TYR A 28 9.79 -15.13 4.16
N LEU A 29 9.32 -16.34 4.52
CA LEU A 29 8.13 -16.50 5.37
C LEU A 29 8.30 -15.89 6.77
N SER A 30 9.52 -15.90 7.31
CA SER A 30 9.83 -15.28 8.60
C SER A 30 10.01 -13.76 8.50
N ALA A 31 10.59 -13.26 7.41
CA ALA A 31 10.91 -11.84 7.24
C ALA A 31 9.71 -11.01 6.72
N LYS A 32 8.84 -11.58 5.89
CA LYS A 32 7.68 -10.87 5.32
C LYS A 32 6.78 -10.24 6.39
N PRO A 33 6.37 -10.92 7.46
CA PRO A 33 5.57 -10.29 8.52
C PRO A 33 6.31 -9.15 9.24
N LEU A 34 7.64 -9.21 9.36
CA LEU A 34 8.42 -8.18 10.04
C LEU A 34 8.45 -6.85 9.27
N LEU A 35 8.17 -6.89 7.97
CA LEU A 35 8.25 -5.72 7.10
C LEU A 35 7.28 -4.60 7.55
N MET A 36 6.00 -4.91 7.70
CA MET A 36 5.01 -3.94 8.15
C MET A 36 5.16 -3.60 9.62
N ILE A 37 5.63 -4.53 10.46
CA ILE A 37 5.95 -4.24 11.87
C ILE A 37 7.04 -3.18 11.96
N THR A 38 8.14 -3.35 11.25
CA THR A 38 9.26 -2.38 11.27
C THR A 38 8.84 -1.03 10.70
N LEU A 39 8.00 -0.99 9.67
CA LEU A 39 7.46 0.23 9.11
C LEU A 39 6.49 0.94 10.07
N ALA A 40 5.62 0.19 10.75
CA ALA A 40 4.70 0.72 11.74
C ALA A 40 5.45 1.30 12.95
N LEU A 41 6.50 0.62 13.43
CA LEU A 41 7.38 1.11 14.49
C LEU A 41 8.11 2.38 14.04
N TYR A 42 8.65 2.41 12.82
CA TYR A 42 9.26 3.60 12.27
C TYR A 42 8.28 4.78 12.27
N PHE A 43 7.07 4.59 11.74
CA PHE A 43 6.04 5.62 11.72
C PHE A 43 5.65 6.08 13.12
N ALA A 44 5.35 5.13 14.03
CA ALA A 44 4.91 5.42 15.39
C ALA A 44 5.92 6.25 16.18
N LEU A 45 7.21 5.96 16.03
CA LEU A 45 8.29 6.65 16.72
C LEU A 45 8.64 8.00 16.09
N ALA A 46 8.59 8.09 14.74
CA ALA A 46 8.80 9.35 14.02
C ALA A 46 7.68 10.36 14.29
N THR A 47 6.46 9.86 14.54
CA THR A 47 5.28 10.71 14.76
C THR A 47 4.85 10.83 16.23
N ARG A 48 5.73 10.47 17.16
CA ARG A 48 5.43 10.56 18.60
C ARG A 48 5.22 12.02 19.01
N GLY A 49 4.05 12.30 19.62
CA GLY A 49 3.68 13.66 20.02
C GLY A 49 2.82 14.44 19.02
N TYR A 50 2.64 13.94 17.82
CA TYR A 50 1.77 14.52 16.79
C TYR A 50 0.27 14.17 16.98
N PRO A 51 -0.66 14.76 16.20
CA PRO A 51 -2.09 14.58 16.35
C PRO A 51 -2.56 13.13 16.37
N ARG A 52 -3.68 12.86 17.06
CA ARG A 52 -4.21 11.50 17.25
C ARG A 52 -4.52 10.73 15.95
N TRP A 53 -4.77 11.43 14.84
CA TRP A 53 -5.04 10.78 13.56
C TRP A 53 -3.86 9.91 13.05
N ARG A 54 -2.64 10.10 13.59
CA ARG A 54 -1.51 9.17 13.35
C ARG A 54 -1.85 7.71 13.70
N LEU A 55 -2.75 7.48 14.67
CA LEU A 55 -3.19 6.15 15.07
C LEU A 55 -3.95 5.44 13.93
N VAL A 56 -4.62 6.21 13.08
CA VAL A 56 -5.28 5.67 11.88
C VAL A 56 -4.27 5.10 10.89
N VAL A 57 -3.13 5.76 10.71
CA VAL A 57 -2.05 5.25 9.84
C VAL A 57 -1.41 4.01 10.45
N ILE A 58 -1.22 3.98 11.77
CA ILE A 58 -0.72 2.76 12.46
C ILE A 58 -1.72 1.62 12.26
N ALA A 59 -3.02 1.86 12.40
CA ALA A 59 -4.05 0.87 12.13
C ALA A 59 -4.02 0.39 10.67
N ALA A 60 -3.84 1.31 9.69
CA ALA A 60 -3.68 0.94 8.29
C ALA A 60 -2.49 -0.01 8.07
N LEU A 61 -1.35 0.26 8.72
CA LEU A 61 -0.16 -0.61 8.65
C LEU A 61 -0.39 -1.96 9.34
N VAL A 62 -1.16 -2.00 10.44
CA VAL A 62 -1.54 -3.27 11.11
C VAL A 62 -2.45 -4.11 10.20
N PHE A 63 -3.44 -3.50 9.54
CA PHE A 63 -4.29 -4.22 8.59
C PHE A 63 -3.53 -4.62 7.32
N SER A 64 -2.56 -3.82 6.87
CA SER A 64 -1.64 -4.23 5.79
C SER A 64 -0.78 -5.43 6.20
N TRP A 65 -0.27 -5.43 7.44
CA TRP A 65 0.42 -6.58 8.03
C TRP A 65 -0.45 -7.85 8.05
N ALA A 66 -1.70 -7.73 8.50
CA ALA A 66 -2.63 -8.86 8.52
C ALA A 66 -2.90 -9.38 7.09
N GLY A 67 -3.08 -8.48 6.12
CA GLY A 67 -3.19 -8.82 4.72
C GLY A 67 -1.96 -9.56 4.19
N ASP A 68 -0.75 -9.10 4.52
CA ASP A 68 0.49 -9.78 4.14
C ASP A 68 0.59 -11.20 4.71
N VAL A 69 0.15 -11.40 5.94
CA VAL A 69 0.14 -12.71 6.60
C VAL A 69 -0.89 -13.62 5.95
N PHE A 70 -2.11 -13.15 5.72
CA PHE A 70 -3.16 -13.95 5.06
C PHE A 70 -2.78 -14.34 3.63
N LEU A 71 -2.17 -13.44 2.86
CA LEU A 71 -1.73 -13.74 1.50
C LEU A 71 -0.50 -14.67 1.41
N ILE A 72 0.00 -15.20 2.52
CA ILE A 72 0.99 -16.29 2.50
C ILE A 72 0.36 -17.58 1.97
N SER A 73 -0.91 -17.84 2.32
CA SER A 73 -1.67 -19.00 1.84
C SER A 73 -2.76 -18.57 0.86
N SER A 74 -2.95 -19.33 -0.20
CA SER A 74 -4.03 -19.12 -1.17
C SER A 74 -5.42 -19.24 -0.56
N ASP A 75 -5.59 -20.07 0.47
CA ASP A 75 -6.86 -20.35 1.13
C ASP A 75 -7.41 -19.13 1.89
N TRP A 76 -6.51 -18.22 2.30
CA TRP A 76 -6.83 -17.00 3.02
C TRP A 76 -6.89 -15.75 2.14
N PHE A 77 -6.97 -15.94 0.80
CA PHE A 77 -6.95 -14.83 -0.15
C PHE A 77 -8.02 -13.77 0.14
N VAL A 78 -9.28 -14.19 0.42
CA VAL A 78 -10.38 -13.26 0.71
C VAL A 78 -10.13 -12.51 2.02
N ALA A 79 -9.59 -13.18 3.05
CA ALA A 79 -9.23 -12.53 4.31
C ALA A 79 -8.12 -11.49 4.10
N GLY A 80 -7.13 -11.80 3.25
CA GLY A 80 -6.10 -10.85 2.83
C GLY A 80 -6.69 -9.64 2.11
N LEU A 81 -7.59 -9.89 1.15
CA LEU A 81 -8.29 -8.84 0.40
C LEU A 81 -9.08 -7.90 1.34
N VAL A 82 -9.85 -8.45 2.28
CA VAL A 82 -10.61 -7.67 3.28
C VAL A 82 -9.67 -6.87 4.19
N SER A 83 -8.56 -7.46 4.61
CA SER A 83 -7.59 -6.75 5.45
C SER A 83 -6.97 -5.55 4.72
N PHE A 84 -6.53 -5.71 3.47
CA PHE A 84 -6.03 -4.61 2.67
C PHE A 84 -7.11 -3.58 2.33
N LEU A 85 -8.36 -4.01 2.09
CA LEU A 85 -9.48 -3.09 1.89
C LEU A 85 -9.66 -2.16 3.10
N ILE A 86 -9.62 -2.71 4.31
CA ILE A 86 -9.68 -1.91 5.54
C ILE A 86 -8.47 -0.96 5.63
N ALA A 87 -7.27 -1.45 5.31
CA ALA A 87 -6.08 -0.60 5.28
C ALA A 87 -6.23 0.59 4.32
N HIS A 88 -6.77 0.37 3.12
CA HIS A 88 -7.00 1.44 2.14
C HIS A 88 -8.04 2.46 2.60
N LEU A 89 -9.13 2.01 3.24
CA LEU A 89 -10.12 2.93 3.85
C LEU A 89 -9.48 3.78 4.94
N LEU A 90 -8.63 3.19 5.78
CA LEU A 90 -7.90 3.92 6.81
C LEU A 90 -6.90 4.91 6.20
N TYR A 91 -6.21 4.58 5.11
CA TYR A 91 -5.37 5.54 4.38
C TYR A 91 -6.18 6.67 3.78
N ILE A 92 -7.34 6.41 3.18
CA ILE A 92 -8.26 7.46 2.69
C ILE A 92 -8.60 8.42 3.84
N PHE A 93 -9.02 7.88 4.99
CA PHE A 93 -9.32 8.70 6.17
C PHE A 93 -8.11 9.51 6.64
N ALA A 94 -6.93 8.89 6.70
CA ALA A 94 -5.70 9.61 7.06
C ALA A 94 -5.38 10.75 6.08
N TYR A 95 -5.58 10.56 4.76
CA TYR A 95 -5.39 11.62 3.77
C TYR A 95 -6.36 12.78 3.96
N GLN A 96 -7.61 12.52 4.34
CA GLN A 96 -8.58 13.56 4.67
C GLN A 96 -8.11 14.40 5.86
N GLN A 97 -7.51 13.79 6.88
CA GLN A 97 -6.95 14.50 8.04
C GLN A 97 -5.75 15.39 7.70
N THR A 98 -5.08 15.16 6.58
CA THR A 98 -3.99 16.03 6.08
C THR A 98 -4.51 17.26 5.31
N GLY A 99 -5.81 17.57 5.38
CA GLY A 99 -6.42 18.68 4.67
C GLY A 99 -6.71 18.37 3.18
N ALA A 100 -6.66 17.10 2.76
CA ALA A 100 -6.93 16.73 1.36
C ALA A 100 -8.33 17.16 0.88
N ALA A 101 -9.29 17.37 1.79
CA ALA A 101 -10.62 17.86 1.43
C ALA A 101 -10.58 19.23 0.72
N SER A 102 -9.65 20.12 1.12
CA SER A 102 -9.41 21.44 0.52
C SER A 102 -8.40 21.42 -0.63
N GLY A 103 -7.81 20.27 -0.94
CA GLY A 103 -6.81 20.12 -2.01
C GLY A 103 -7.41 20.12 -3.41
N VAL A 104 -6.54 20.25 -4.41
CA VAL A 104 -6.92 20.33 -5.84
C VAL A 104 -6.88 18.95 -6.47
N LEU A 105 -8.04 18.46 -6.90
CA LEU A 105 -8.17 17.25 -7.71
C LEU A 105 -8.33 17.63 -9.18
N LYS A 106 -7.40 17.21 -10.03
CA LYS A 106 -7.50 17.41 -11.48
C LYS A 106 -8.36 16.29 -12.09
N PRO A 107 -9.23 16.57 -13.09
CA PRO A 107 -9.99 15.52 -13.77
C PRO A 107 -9.13 14.38 -14.29
N LEU A 108 -7.93 14.69 -14.82
CA LEU A 108 -6.97 13.69 -15.29
C LEU A 108 -6.54 12.70 -14.19
N ASP A 109 -6.51 13.13 -12.91
CA ASP A 109 -6.16 12.24 -11.80
C ASP A 109 -7.24 11.17 -11.57
N VAL A 110 -8.51 11.51 -11.77
CA VAL A 110 -9.63 10.57 -11.70
C VAL A 110 -9.64 9.67 -12.93
N ILE A 111 -9.51 10.26 -14.12
CA ILE A 111 -9.55 9.53 -15.39
C ILE A 111 -8.48 8.44 -15.45
N LYS A 112 -7.24 8.72 -15.07
CA LYS A 112 -6.16 7.70 -15.11
C LYS A 112 -6.44 6.51 -14.21
N PHE A 113 -6.98 6.71 -12.99
CA PHE A 113 -7.36 5.60 -12.11
C PHE A 113 -8.58 4.86 -12.63
N ALA A 114 -9.57 5.55 -13.17
CA ALA A 114 -10.73 4.93 -13.77
C ALA A 114 -10.36 4.07 -15.01
N VAL A 115 -9.53 4.60 -15.89
CA VAL A 115 -9.05 3.86 -17.09
C VAL A 115 -8.23 2.64 -16.66
N TYR A 116 -7.31 2.82 -15.70
CA TYR A 116 -6.54 1.69 -15.16
C TYR A 116 -7.45 0.61 -14.56
N GLY A 117 -8.42 1.01 -13.72
CA GLY A 117 -9.33 0.07 -13.08
C GLY A 117 -10.22 -0.67 -14.06
N VAL A 118 -10.82 0.05 -15.03
CA VAL A 118 -11.64 -0.55 -16.09
C VAL A 118 -10.83 -1.52 -16.93
N ALA A 119 -9.63 -1.13 -17.37
CA ALA A 119 -8.75 -1.98 -18.16
C ALA A 119 -8.33 -3.23 -17.38
N LEU A 120 -7.95 -3.08 -16.11
CA LEU A 120 -7.57 -4.22 -15.26
C LEU A 120 -8.73 -5.20 -15.06
N ILE A 121 -9.91 -4.69 -14.65
CA ILE A 121 -11.09 -5.53 -14.42
C ILE A 121 -11.51 -6.22 -15.71
N TRP A 122 -11.56 -5.50 -16.84
CA TRP A 122 -11.87 -6.10 -18.15
C TRP A 122 -10.92 -7.24 -18.49
N PHE A 123 -9.63 -7.07 -18.21
CA PHE A 123 -8.60 -8.04 -18.52
C PHE A 123 -8.68 -9.31 -17.66
N ILE A 124 -8.96 -9.17 -16.34
CA ILE A 124 -9.03 -10.31 -15.41
C ILE A 124 -10.44 -10.90 -15.28
N TYR A 125 -11.46 -10.27 -15.89
CA TYR A 125 -12.86 -10.64 -15.76
C TYR A 125 -13.16 -12.12 -16.00
N PRO A 126 -12.58 -12.79 -17.04
CA PRO A 126 -12.87 -14.19 -17.32
C PRO A 126 -12.47 -15.15 -16.19
N GLY A 127 -11.49 -14.79 -15.36
CA GLY A 127 -11.00 -15.63 -14.27
C GLY A 127 -11.59 -15.31 -12.89
N LEU A 128 -12.43 -14.28 -12.75
CA LEU A 128 -12.91 -13.82 -11.45
C LEU A 128 -13.93 -14.78 -10.78
N GLY A 129 -14.80 -15.42 -11.56
CA GLY A 129 -15.83 -16.31 -11.02
C GLY A 129 -16.60 -15.68 -9.85
N ASP A 130 -16.73 -16.41 -8.75
CA ASP A 130 -17.43 -15.98 -7.53
C ASP A 130 -16.75 -14.81 -6.80
N LEU A 131 -15.49 -14.50 -7.15
CA LEU A 131 -14.74 -13.40 -6.56
C LEU A 131 -14.98 -12.06 -7.26
N LEU A 132 -15.85 -12.00 -8.28
CA LEU A 132 -16.15 -10.78 -9.02
C LEU A 132 -16.53 -9.62 -8.08
N VAL A 133 -17.51 -9.83 -7.21
CA VAL A 133 -18.01 -8.77 -6.31
C VAL A 133 -16.94 -8.33 -5.29
N PRO A 134 -16.28 -9.25 -4.55
CA PRO A 134 -15.20 -8.88 -3.65
C PRO A 134 -14.07 -8.08 -4.33
N VAL A 135 -13.66 -8.50 -5.53
CA VAL A 135 -12.58 -7.83 -6.28
C VAL A 135 -13.01 -6.47 -6.79
N LEU A 136 -14.24 -6.29 -7.24
CA LEU A 136 -14.77 -4.98 -7.65
C LEU A 136 -14.82 -4.01 -6.48
N VAL A 137 -15.32 -4.42 -5.32
CA VAL A 137 -15.35 -3.57 -4.12
C VAL A 137 -13.93 -3.18 -3.71
N TYR A 138 -13.01 -4.14 -3.71
CA TYR A 138 -11.61 -3.91 -3.42
C TYR A 138 -10.98 -2.88 -4.38
N ALA A 139 -11.15 -3.10 -5.69
CA ALA A 139 -10.59 -2.22 -6.71
C ALA A 139 -11.11 -0.78 -6.57
N LEU A 140 -12.42 -0.60 -6.31
CA LEU A 140 -13.01 0.72 -6.09
C LEU A 140 -12.36 1.46 -4.91
N VAL A 141 -12.14 0.77 -3.80
CA VAL A 141 -11.51 1.38 -2.61
C VAL A 141 -10.04 1.67 -2.84
N LEU A 142 -9.29 0.75 -3.44
CA LEU A 142 -7.88 0.92 -3.80
C LEU A 142 -7.68 2.13 -4.73
N LEU A 143 -8.46 2.21 -5.81
CA LEU A 143 -8.37 3.32 -6.77
C LEU A 143 -8.85 4.63 -6.12
N GLY A 144 -9.88 4.57 -5.26
CA GLY A 144 -10.32 5.67 -4.43
C GLY A 144 -9.20 6.20 -3.54
N MET A 145 -8.41 5.32 -2.91
CA MET A 145 -7.21 5.71 -2.16
C MET A 145 -6.22 6.48 -3.05
N GLY A 146 -5.99 6.03 -4.27
CA GLY A 146 -5.16 6.73 -5.25
C GLY A 146 -5.67 8.13 -5.59
N VAL A 147 -6.98 8.28 -5.80
CA VAL A 147 -7.63 9.58 -6.05
C VAL A 147 -7.48 10.51 -4.84
N TRP A 148 -7.72 10.03 -3.61
CA TRP A 148 -7.55 10.82 -2.39
C TRP A 148 -6.09 11.21 -2.14
N ALA A 149 -5.12 10.33 -2.46
CA ALA A 149 -3.71 10.68 -2.43
C ALA A 149 -3.39 11.87 -3.36
N HIS A 150 -3.99 11.91 -4.54
CA HIS A 150 -3.82 13.00 -5.51
C HIS A 150 -4.56 14.28 -5.12
N LYS A 151 -5.67 14.18 -4.41
CA LYS A 151 -6.41 15.32 -3.87
C LYS A 151 -5.64 16.08 -2.79
N ARG A 152 -4.57 15.52 -2.23
CA ARG A 152 -3.65 16.24 -1.31
C ARG A 152 -2.84 17.36 -1.98
N ARG A 153 -2.93 17.50 -3.31
CA ARG A 153 -2.23 18.53 -4.08
C ARG A 153 -2.68 19.93 -3.63
N GLY A 154 -1.71 20.78 -3.28
CA GLY A 154 -1.95 22.14 -2.77
C GLY A 154 -2.35 22.22 -1.30
N ALA A 155 -2.83 21.13 -0.70
CA ALA A 155 -3.16 21.08 0.73
C ALA A 155 -1.96 20.64 1.60
N THR A 156 -0.93 20.04 0.99
CA THR A 156 0.27 19.57 1.67
C THR A 156 1.53 20.07 0.95
N SER A 157 2.69 19.95 1.59
CA SER A 157 3.94 20.29 0.92
C SER A 157 4.15 19.47 -0.36
N ALA A 158 4.81 20.05 -1.38
CA ALA A 158 5.05 19.37 -2.64
C ALA A 158 5.78 18.02 -2.49
N SER A 159 6.70 17.92 -1.53
CA SER A 159 7.42 16.67 -1.23
C SER A 159 6.47 15.62 -0.64
N SER A 160 5.71 15.96 0.40
CA SER A 160 4.72 15.06 1.00
C SER A 160 3.69 14.58 -0.02
N PHE A 161 3.17 15.50 -0.84
CA PHE A 161 2.23 15.16 -1.92
C PHE A 161 2.83 14.15 -2.91
N LYS A 162 4.04 14.43 -3.44
CA LYS A 162 4.68 13.55 -4.44
C LYS A 162 4.93 12.15 -3.91
N LEU A 163 5.41 12.04 -2.66
CA LEU A 163 5.70 10.75 -2.04
C LEU A 163 4.43 9.91 -1.88
N VAL A 164 3.36 10.49 -1.31
CA VAL A 164 2.10 9.77 -1.11
C VAL A 164 1.42 9.43 -2.42
N ALA A 165 1.41 10.35 -3.38
CA ALA A 165 0.79 10.11 -4.69
C ALA A 165 1.52 9.01 -5.48
N LEU A 166 2.87 9.02 -5.48
CA LEU A 166 3.66 7.97 -6.11
C LEU A 166 3.48 6.64 -5.39
N GLY A 167 3.50 6.63 -4.06
CA GLY A 167 3.26 5.44 -3.26
C GLY A 167 1.89 4.80 -3.55
N ALA A 168 0.84 5.61 -3.67
CA ALA A 168 -0.51 5.11 -3.99
C ALA A 168 -0.60 4.53 -5.43
N ILE A 169 0.11 5.11 -6.39
CA ILE A 169 0.22 4.55 -7.76
C ILE A 169 0.93 3.20 -7.72
N LEU A 170 2.08 3.13 -7.05
CA LEU A 170 2.85 1.89 -6.95
C LEU A 170 2.04 0.80 -6.24
N PHE A 171 1.28 1.17 -5.20
CA PHE A 171 0.41 0.23 -4.52
C PHE A 171 -0.64 -0.37 -5.48
N ALA A 172 -1.31 0.47 -6.26
CA ALA A 172 -2.29 0.02 -7.25
C ALA A 172 -1.65 -0.91 -8.31
N ILE A 173 -0.41 -0.61 -8.74
CA ILE A 173 0.33 -1.46 -9.69
C ILE A 173 0.66 -2.81 -9.05
N SER A 174 1.16 -2.82 -7.81
CA SER A 174 1.47 -4.05 -7.08
C SER A 174 0.26 -4.99 -6.97
N ASP A 175 -0.87 -4.44 -6.58
CA ASP A 175 -2.12 -5.21 -6.43
C ASP A 175 -2.68 -5.65 -7.78
N GLY A 176 -2.52 -4.83 -8.81
CA GLY A 176 -2.85 -5.21 -10.18
C GLY A 176 -2.03 -6.42 -10.66
N LEU A 177 -0.74 -6.49 -10.33
CA LEU A 177 0.10 -7.66 -10.64
C LEU A 177 -0.39 -8.93 -9.92
N ILE A 178 -0.78 -8.81 -8.64
CA ILE A 178 -1.39 -9.93 -7.90
C ILE A 178 -2.67 -10.40 -8.59
N ALA A 179 -3.53 -9.45 -8.99
CA ALA A 179 -4.80 -9.76 -9.65
C ALA A 179 -4.58 -10.45 -11.01
N VAL A 180 -3.66 -9.93 -11.84
CA VAL A 180 -3.31 -10.55 -13.13
C VAL A 180 -2.74 -11.95 -12.93
N ASN A 181 -1.80 -12.12 -12.00
CA ASN A 181 -1.18 -13.41 -11.70
C ASN A 181 -2.20 -14.45 -11.22
N LYS A 182 -3.19 -14.01 -10.45
CA LYS A 182 -4.21 -14.91 -9.89
C LYS A 182 -5.33 -15.25 -10.88
N PHE A 183 -5.79 -14.28 -11.67
CA PHE A 183 -7.04 -14.38 -12.43
C PHE A 183 -6.86 -14.43 -13.95
N ALA A 184 -5.68 -14.10 -14.48
CA ALA A 184 -5.44 -14.11 -15.92
C ALA A 184 -4.38 -15.13 -16.31
N PHE A 185 -3.12 -14.91 -15.94
CA PHE A 185 -2.01 -15.82 -16.28
C PHE A 185 -0.86 -15.64 -15.27
N PRO A 186 -0.04 -16.69 -15.06
CA PRO A 186 1.10 -16.63 -14.16
C PRO A 186 2.18 -15.67 -14.68
N ILE A 187 2.61 -14.74 -13.83
CA ILE A 187 3.66 -13.76 -14.14
C ILE A 187 5.02 -14.33 -13.67
N PRO A 188 6.03 -14.43 -14.55
CA PRO A 188 7.36 -14.81 -14.13
C PRO A 188 7.92 -13.87 -13.06
N ALA A 189 8.49 -14.45 -11.98
CA ALA A 189 9.04 -13.70 -10.85
C ALA A 189 8.04 -12.73 -10.17
N GLU A 190 6.73 -13.02 -10.23
CA GLU A 190 5.65 -12.18 -9.68
C GLU A 190 5.95 -11.76 -8.24
N ARG A 191 6.34 -12.68 -7.37
CA ARG A 191 6.63 -12.37 -5.95
C ARG A 191 7.72 -11.31 -5.79
N ILE A 192 8.77 -11.34 -6.63
CA ILE A 192 9.85 -10.34 -6.59
C ILE A 192 9.32 -8.98 -7.04
N LEU A 193 8.56 -8.94 -8.13
CA LEU A 193 7.98 -7.72 -8.68
C LEU A 193 7.00 -7.09 -7.69
N VAL A 194 6.01 -7.86 -7.24
CA VAL A 194 4.99 -7.42 -6.29
C VAL A 194 5.62 -6.89 -5.00
N MET A 195 6.49 -7.69 -4.36
CA MET A 195 7.09 -7.28 -3.09
C MET A 195 7.98 -6.05 -3.23
N SER A 196 8.78 -5.93 -4.30
CA SER A 196 9.63 -4.76 -4.51
C SER A 196 8.81 -3.48 -4.67
N ILE A 197 7.73 -3.53 -5.47
CA ILE A 197 6.84 -2.39 -5.70
C ILE A 197 6.06 -2.07 -4.42
N TYR A 198 5.51 -3.07 -3.75
CA TYR A 198 4.73 -2.93 -2.51
C TYR A 198 5.55 -2.32 -1.36
N MET A 199 6.75 -2.85 -1.10
CA MET A 199 7.65 -2.31 -0.07
C MET A 199 7.96 -0.83 -0.33
N THR A 200 8.25 -0.49 -1.58
CA THR A 200 8.51 0.90 -2.00
C THR A 200 7.27 1.76 -1.81
N ALA A 201 6.10 1.28 -2.22
CA ALA A 201 4.81 1.98 -2.10
C ALA A 201 4.50 2.34 -0.65
N GLN A 202 4.56 1.36 0.25
CA GLN A 202 4.29 1.55 1.68
C GLN A 202 5.27 2.52 2.33
N TYR A 203 6.56 2.41 2.01
CA TYR A 203 7.58 3.33 2.50
C TYR A 203 7.32 4.77 2.04
N LEU A 204 6.99 4.99 0.78
CA LEU A 204 6.73 6.32 0.23
C LEU A 204 5.48 6.96 0.85
N ILE A 205 4.41 6.18 1.05
CA ILE A 205 3.19 6.67 1.72
C ILE A 205 3.54 7.11 3.15
N VAL A 206 4.19 6.25 3.91
CA VAL A 206 4.58 6.51 5.30
C VAL A 206 5.51 7.73 5.39
N GLN A 207 6.55 7.79 4.56
CA GLN A 207 7.49 8.89 4.54
C GLN A 207 6.83 10.23 4.18
N GLY A 208 5.89 10.21 3.22
CA GLY A 208 5.15 11.41 2.86
C GLY A 208 4.22 11.91 3.96
N LEU A 209 3.62 10.99 4.74
CA LEU A 209 2.79 11.35 5.88
C LEU A 209 3.62 11.89 7.06
N ILE A 210 4.81 11.31 7.34
CA ILE A 210 5.75 11.84 8.34
C ILE A 210 6.15 13.28 7.97
N GLN A 211 6.56 13.52 6.71
CA GLN A 211 6.94 14.87 6.26
C GLN A 211 5.80 15.89 6.35
N HIS A 212 4.56 15.46 6.25
CA HIS A 212 3.42 16.35 6.47
C HIS A 212 3.32 16.74 7.94
N MET A 213 3.41 15.75 8.86
CA MET A 213 3.31 16.01 10.31
C MET A 213 4.45 16.89 10.83
N GLU A 214 5.67 16.74 10.31
CA GLU A 214 6.83 17.54 10.71
C GLU A 214 6.71 19.03 10.33
N LYS A 215 5.79 19.39 9.44
CA LYS A 215 5.60 20.75 8.92
C LYS A 215 4.33 21.44 9.43
N THR A 216 3.49 20.71 10.15
CA THR A 216 2.27 21.22 10.80
C THR A 216 2.48 21.36 12.29
#